data_f52615cf39cc7c08bb7e1567346188c8
#
_entry.id   f52615cf39cc7c08bb7e1567346188c8
#
_cell.length_a   1.000
_cell.length_b   1.000
_cell.length_c   1.000
_cell.angle_alpha   90.00
_cell.angle_beta   90.00
_cell.angle_gamma   90.00
#
_symmetry.space_group_name_H-M   'P 1'
#
loop_
_entity.id
_entity.type
_entity.pdbx_description
1 polymer ?
#
loop_
_entity_poly.entity_id
_entity_poly.type
_entity_poly.pdbx_seq_one_letter_code
_entity_poly.pdbx_strand_id
1 'polypeptide(L)'
;MAHVAKYKRTQIAGMVGHYERRAERAGFERDNIDPSRMALNYNLGPSRSVGQSEFIADRIDGLGKTVRKDAVVMCDWVVTQPNQIGADRSREFFRTVYDYLTDKYGERNVVSAWVHLDESTPHMHFAFVPITDDGRLCAKDIINQKTLKPFHKNLEDHVAAAMGLDRAGLTLTDDEREERAGKYVGLREFMDACAARDEAMAQAQTAQARVAELEQVVEGLERRAGALETLVAKAADLLDRLLSAFEDSRVMQVLDRFAPGIAGRVADLAAELGRHLETPEARLARDLARVEQVAGAGGDAGGEWVSEPEKIREGQTPQSR
;
A
#
# COMPACT_ATOMS: atom_id res chain seq x y z
N MET A 1 22.77 -15.88 12.77
CA MET A 1 22.12 -15.63 14.08
C MET A 1 20.62 -15.62 13.89
N ALA A 2 19.80 -15.85 14.93
CA ALA A 2 18.36 -15.99 14.76
C ALA A 2 17.61 -14.95 15.62
N HIS A 3 16.50 -14.39 15.09
CA HIS A 3 15.54 -13.61 15.86
C HIS A 3 14.11 -14.01 15.47
N VAL A 4 13.15 -13.76 16.36
CA VAL A 4 11.74 -14.12 16.13
C VAL A 4 10.85 -12.90 16.23
N ALA A 5 10.00 -12.74 15.23
CA ALA A 5 8.94 -11.75 15.17
C ALA A 5 7.56 -12.38 15.34
N LYS A 6 6.57 -11.60 15.75
CA LYS A 6 5.19 -12.02 16.01
C LYS A 6 4.25 -11.15 15.19
N TYR A 7 3.33 -11.77 14.44
CA TYR A 7 2.46 -11.08 13.50
C TYR A 7 0.99 -11.30 13.81
N LYS A 8 0.22 -10.22 13.71
CA LYS A 8 -1.24 -10.23 13.79
C LYS A 8 -1.83 -10.49 12.40
N ARG A 9 -3.12 -10.82 12.33
CA ARG A 9 -3.85 -11.13 11.09
C ARG A 9 -3.67 -10.06 9.99
N THR A 10 -3.69 -8.78 10.36
CA THR A 10 -3.55 -7.66 9.42
C THR A 10 -2.18 -7.54 8.75
N GLN A 11 -1.15 -8.16 9.32
CA GLN A 11 0.24 -8.08 8.85
C GLN A 11 0.61 -9.24 7.92
N ILE A 12 -0.21 -10.30 7.86
CA ILE A 12 0.12 -11.53 7.15
C ILE A 12 0.30 -11.30 5.65
N ALA A 13 -0.59 -10.57 5.01
CA ALA A 13 -0.51 -10.33 3.56
C ALA A 13 0.79 -9.63 3.15
N GLY A 14 1.23 -8.66 3.95
CA GLY A 14 2.51 -7.97 3.73
C GLY A 14 3.71 -8.89 3.89
N MET A 15 3.71 -9.75 4.93
CA MET A 15 4.80 -10.70 5.16
C MET A 15 4.87 -11.77 4.08
N VAL A 16 3.72 -12.32 3.67
CA VAL A 16 3.67 -13.29 2.55
C VAL A 16 4.18 -12.63 1.25
N GLY A 17 3.79 -11.37 1.00
CA GLY A 17 4.32 -10.60 -0.12
C GLY A 17 5.84 -10.45 -0.09
N HIS A 18 6.42 -10.19 1.09
CA HIS A 18 7.86 -10.11 1.30
C HIS A 18 8.55 -11.46 1.05
N TYR A 19 8.03 -12.55 1.60
CA TYR A 19 8.60 -13.89 1.40
C TYR A 19 8.66 -14.28 -0.08
N GLU A 20 7.61 -13.99 -0.83
CA GLU A 20 7.46 -14.35 -2.24
C GLU A 20 8.00 -13.30 -3.21
N ARG A 21 8.56 -12.19 -2.68
CA ARG A 21 9.04 -11.06 -3.50
C ARG A 21 7.96 -10.52 -4.47
N ARG A 22 6.71 -10.42 -4.00
CA ARG A 22 5.59 -10.03 -4.89
C ARG A 22 5.74 -8.63 -5.44
N ALA A 23 6.19 -7.68 -4.63
CA ALA A 23 6.38 -6.29 -5.06
C ALA A 23 7.52 -6.19 -6.08
N GLU A 24 8.64 -6.85 -5.82
CA GLU A 24 9.83 -6.88 -6.67
C GLU A 24 9.54 -7.59 -8.01
N ARG A 25 8.78 -8.68 -7.99
CA ARG A 25 8.29 -9.37 -9.20
C ARG A 25 7.32 -8.51 -10.03
N ALA A 26 6.63 -7.56 -9.40
CA ALA A 26 5.79 -6.57 -10.04
C ALA A 26 6.56 -5.32 -10.52
N GLY A 27 7.89 -5.31 -10.40
CA GLY A 27 8.75 -4.24 -10.89
C GLY A 27 9.08 -3.15 -9.88
N PHE A 28 8.78 -3.34 -8.58
CA PHE A 28 9.26 -2.43 -7.55
C PHE A 28 10.70 -2.76 -7.19
N GLU A 29 11.58 -1.79 -7.32
CA GLU A 29 12.98 -1.91 -6.94
C GLU A 29 13.18 -1.56 -5.46
N ARG A 30 14.06 -2.31 -4.79
CA ARG A 30 14.53 -2.01 -3.44
C ARG A 30 16.05 -2.11 -3.43
N ASP A 31 16.70 -1.14 -2.82
CA ASP A 31 18.17 -1.02 -2.80
C ASP A 31 18.91 -2.21 -2.17
N ASN A 32 18.22 -2.97 -1.29
CA ASN A 32 18.79 -4.12 -0.60
C ASN A 32 18.53 -5.47 -1.28
N ILE A 33 17.81 -5.49 -2.41
CA ILE A 33 17.46 -6.72 -3.15
C ILE A 33 18.12 -6.68 -4.52
N ASP A 34 18.85 -7.75 -4.84
CA ASP A 34 19.44 -7.97 -6.17
C ASP A 34 18.43 -8.70 -7.07
N PRO A 35 17.82 -8.03 -8.05
CA PRO A 35 16.82 -8.66 -8.92
C PRO A 35 17.36 -9.84 -9.72
N SER A 36 18.65 -9.86 -10.04
CA SER A 36 19.29 -10.94 -10.80
C SER A 36 19.39 -12.24 -10.01
N ARG A 37 19.33 -12.15 -8.65
CA ARG A 37 19.44 -13.26 -7.71
C ARG A 37 18.10 -13.74 -7.18
N MET A 38 16.99 -13.04 -7.44
CA MET A 38 15.66 -13.45 -6.96
C MET A 38 15.26 -14.86 -7.38
N ALA A 39 15.71 -15.33 -8.54
CA ALA A 39 15.45 -16.70 -9.01
C ALA A 39 16.15 -17.78 -8.16
N LEU A 40 17.13 -17.41 -7.35
CA LEU A 40 17.85 -18.30 -6.47
C LEU A 40 17.10 -18.55 -5.13
N ASN A 41 16.12 -17.71 -4.82
CA ASN A 41 15.30 -17.86 -3.61
C ASN A 41 14.44 -19.13 -3.71
N TYR A 42 14.29 -19.81 -2.58
CA TYR A 42 13.52 -21.05 -2.53
C TYR A 42 12.79 -21.23 -1.20
N ASN A 43 11.74 -22.04 -1.21
CA ASN A 43 10.99 -22.40 -0.02
C ASN A 43 11.28 -23.88 0.37
N LEU A 44 11.73 -24.09 1.61
CA LEU A 44 11.92 -25.42 2.20
C LEU A 44 10.66 -25.96 2.88
N GLY A 45 9.67 -25.09 3.12
CA GLY A 45 8.43 -25.46 3.78
C GLY A 45 7.55 -26.38 2.91
N PRO A 46 6.50 -26.95 3.51
CA PRO A 46 5.62 -27.88 2.82
C PRO A 46 4.94 -27.25 1.60
N SER A 47 4.89 -28.01 0.50
CA SER A 47 4.09 -27.61 -0.67
C SER A 47 2.60 -27.79 -0.36
N ARG A 48 1.79 -26.75 -0.64
CA ARG A 48 0.33 -26.76 -0.40
C ARG A 48 -0.42 -26.26 -1.62
N SER A 49 -1.66 -26.73 -1.76
CA SER A 49 -2.59 -26.28 -2.78
C SER A 49 -3.24 -24.92 -2.46
N VAL A 50 -3.18 -24.51 -1.20
CA VAL A 50 -3.74 -23.24 -0.70
C VAL A 50 -2.63 -22.22 -0.43
N GLY A 51 -2.95 -20.94 -0.51
CA GLY A 51 -2.02 -19.85 -0.21
C GLY A 51 -1.66 -19.79 1.28
N GLN A 52 -0.50 -19.18 1.60
CA GLN A 52 0.00 -19.09 2.98
C GLN A 52 -1.01 -18.40 3.93
N SER A 53 -1.68 -17.33 3.48
CA SER A 53 -2.68 -16.62 4.28
C SER A 53 -3.92 -17.48 4.54
N GLU A 54 -4.36 -18.24 3.55
CA GLU A 54 -5.48 -19.17 3.66
C GLU A 54 -5.13 -20.33 4.60
N PHE A 55 -3.95 -20.92 4.44
CA PHE A 55 -3.46 -21.95 5.36
C PHE A 55 -3.48 -21.49 6.84
N ILE A 56 -3.02 -20.26 7.11
CA ILE A 56 -3.07 -19.70 8.49
C ILE A 56 -4.51 -19.61 8.99
N ALA A 57 -5.45 -19.15 8.13
CA ALA A 57 -6.86 -19.06 8.49
C ALA A 57 -7.44 -20.44 8.80
N ASP A 58 -7.26 -21.42 7.91
CA ASP A 58 -7.75 -22.79 8.06
C ASP A 58 -7.19 -23.47 9.32
N ARG A 59 -5.90 -23.21 9.58
CA ARG A 59 -5.23 -23.75 10.76
C ARG A 59 -5.83 -23.22 12.07
N ILE A 60 -6.23 -21.94 12.08
CA ILE A 60 -6.86 -21.28 13.23
C ILE A 60 -8.32 -21.71 13.37
N ASP A 61 -9.05 -21.75 12.28
CA ASP A 61 -10.48 -22.12 12.26
C ASP A 61 -10.67 -23.58 12.67
N GLY A 62 -9.73 -24.46 12.30
CA GLY A 62 -9.68 -25.84 12.73
C GLY A 62 -9.51 -26.04 14.26
N LEU A 63 -9.19 -25.00 15.01
CA LEU A 63 -9.17 -25.07 16.49
C LEU A 63 -10.57 -25.07 17.13
N GLY A 64 -11.62 -24.72 16.37
CA GLY A 64 -13.00 -24.68 16.84
C GLY A 64 -13.25 -23.66 17.98
N LYS A 65 -12.38 -22.65 18.12
CA LYS A 65 -12.44 -21.63 19.18
C LYS A 65 -12.40 -20.23 18.59
N THR A 66 -13.14 -19.32 19.19
CA THR A 66 -13.09 -17.91 18.81
C THR A 66 -11.73 -17.31 19.16
N VAL A 67 -11.04 -16.79 18.16
CA VAL A 67 -9.75 -16.12 18.30
C VAL A 67 -9.95 -14.60 18.26
N ARG A 68 -9.33 -13.89 19.22
CA ARG A 68 -9.38 -12.43 19.27
C ARG A 68 -8.82 -11.78 18.00
N LYS A 69 -9.36 -10.64 17.60
CA LYS A 69 -8.91 -9.90 16.41
C LYS A 69 -7.44 -9.46 16.47
N ASP A 70 -6.94 -9.18 17.69
CA ASP A 70 -5.57 -8.74 17.96
C ASP A 70 -4.60 -9.90 18.27
N ALA A 71 -5.03 -11.15 18.14
CA ALA A 71 -4.19 -12.31 18.40
C ALA A 71 -2.98 -12.36 17.44
N VAL A 72 -1.85 -12.84 17.97
CA VAL A 72 -0.72 -13.24 17.16
C VAL A 72 -1.07 -14.56 16.47
N VAL A 73 -1.10 -14.54 15.15
CA VAL A 73 -1.50 -15.67 14.31
C VAL A 73 -0.33 -16.34 13.60
N MET A 74 0.81 -15.67 13.55
CA MET A 74 2.03 -16.20 12.96
C MET A 74 3.24 -15.72 13.75
N CYS A 75 4.24 -16.60 13.90
CA CYS A 75 5.59 -16.26 14.33
C CYS A 75 6.54 -16.58 13.18
N ASP A 76 7.58 -15.75 13.04
CA ASP A 76 8.60 -15.89 12.00
C ASP A 76 10.00 -15.85 12.62
N TRP A 77 10.76 -16.91 12.46
CA TRP A 77 12.17 -16.95 12.76
C TRP A 77 12.97 -16.51 11.54
N VAL A 78 13.72 -15.44 11.68
CA VAL A 78 14.72 -15.04 10.70
C VAL A 78 16.07 -15.61 11.14
N VAL A 79 16.60 -16.55 10.36
CA VAL A 79 17.88 -17.18 10.64
C VAL A 79 18.88 -16.83 9.55
N THR A 80 19.89 -16.08 9.94
CA THR A 80 20.96 -15.60 9.05
C THR A 80 22.09 -16.63 9.01
N GLN A 81 22.57 -16.95 7.81
CA GLN A 81 23.73 -17.80 7.62
C GLN A 81 24.99 -17.16 8.23
N PRO A 82 25.76 -17.88 9.04
CA PRO A 82 27.06 -17.43 9.51
C PRO A 82 28.06 -17.28 8.35
N ASN A 83 28.96 -16.29 8.44
CA ASN A 83 29.97 -16.05 7.39
C ASN A 83 30.96 -17.24 7.20
N GLN A 84 31.14 -18.04 8.25
CA GLN A 84 32.00 -19.23 8.24
C GLN A 84 31.44 -20.39 7.40
N ILE A 85 30.15 -20.33 7.06
CA ILE A 85 29.51 -21.32 6.19
C ILE A 85 29.57 -20.78 4.75
N GLY A 86 30.33 -21.47 3.90
CA GLY A 86 30.46 -21.11 2.49
C GLY A 86 29.14 -21.19 1.72
N ALA A 87 29.09 -20.51 0.59
CA ALA A 87 27.91 -20.52 -0.28
C ALA A 87 27.55 -21.92 -0.80
N ASP A 88 28.54 -22.78 -0.96
CA ASP A 88 28.41 -24.19 -1.36
C ASP A 88 27.65 -25.04 -0.34
N ARG A 89 27.74 -24.70 0.94
CA ARG A 89 27.04 -25.38 2.05
C ARG A 89 25.78 -24.65 2.53
N SER A 90 25.39 -23.55 1.89
CA SER A 90 24.24 -22.73 2.26
C SER A 90 22.95 -23.55 2.33
N ARG A 91 22.70 -24.39 1.32
CA ARG A 91 21.48 -25.22 1.28
C ARG A 91 21.45 -26.28 2.38
N GLU A 92 22.59 -26.89 2.69
CA GLU A 92 22.75 -27.83 3.82
C GLU A 92 22.43 -27.12 5.15
N PHE A 93 23.00 -25.94 5.36
CA PHE A 93 22.75 -25.13 6.55
C PHE A 93 21.26 -24.81 6.75
N PHE A 94 20.61 -24.24 5.73
CA PHE A 94 19.20 -23.88 5.87
C PHE A 94 18.30 -25.09 6.00
N ARG A 95 18.65 -26.22 5.40
CA ARG A 95 17.92 -27.48 5.61
C ARG A 95 18.05 -27.96 7.04
N THR A 96 19.24 -27.97 7.60
CA THR A 96 19.49 -28.33 9.01
C THR A 96 18.70 -27.45 9.98
N VAL A 97 18.70 -26.13 9.73
CA VAL A 97 17.92 -25.18 10.54
C VAL A 97 16.42 -25.43 10.40
N TYR A 98 15.94 -25.68 9.19
CA TYR A 98 14.54 -26.00 8.92
C TYR A 98 14.09 -27.25 9.69
N ASP A 99 14.86 -28.32 9.64
CA ASP A 99 14.55 -29.58 10.32
C ASP A 99 14.48 -29.35 11.85
N TYR A 100 15.45 -28.62 12.43
CA TYR A 100 15.43 -28.25 13.85
C TYR A 100 14.18 -27.45 14.25
N LEU A 101 13.80 -26.46 13.47
CA LEU A 101 12.64 -25.61 13.76
C LEU A 101 11.33 -26.37 13.56
N THR A 102 11.29 -27.26 12.57
CA THR A 102 10.12 -28.11 12.29
C THR A 102 9.88 -29.10 13.40
N ASP A 103 10.93 -29.76 13.90
CA ASP A 103 10.83 -30.64 15.08
C ASP A 103 10.34 -29.89 16.32
N LYS A 104 10.79 -28.65 16.48
CA LYS A 104 10.43 -27.82 17.64
C LYS A 104 9.00 -27.32 17.62
N TYR A 105 8.46 -26.91 16.47
CA TYR A 105 7.16 -26.23 16.35
C TYR A 105 6.08 -27.08 15.68
N GLY A 106 6.45 -28.25 15.17
CA GLY A 106 5.59 -29.20 14.50
C GLY A 106 5.31 -28.83 13.04
N GLU A 107 5.58 -29.74 12.11
CA GLU A 107 5.43 -29.57 10.66
C GLU A 107 4.04 -29.07 10.27
N ARG A 108 3.00 -29.57 10.95
CA ARG A 108 1.60 -29.18 10.73
C ARG A 108 1.34 -27.69 10.95
N ASN A 109 2.21 -26.99 11.68
CA ASN A 109 2.10 -25.56 11.98
C ASN A 109 2.97 -24.70 11.08
N VAL A 110 3.91 -25.29 10.33
CA VAL A 110 4.80 -24.56 9.42
C VAL A 110 4.00 -23.94 8.30
N VAL A 111 4.10 -22.63 8.14
CA VAL A 111 3.49 -21.87 7.02
C VAL A 111 4.39 -21.96 5.79
N SER A 112 5.63 -21.56 5.95
CA SER A 112 6.66 -21.57 4.90
C SER A 112 8.06 -21.45 5.53
N ALA A 113 9.09 -21.74 4.74
CA ALA A 113 10.49 -21.55 5.11
C ALA A 113 11.26 -20.98 3.90
N TRP A 114 11.07 -19.70 3.63
CA TRP A 114 11.68 -19.02 2.50
C TRP A 114 13.12 -18.66 2.78
N VAL A 115 14.02 -19.13 1.91
CA VAL A 115 15.43 -18.75 1.91
C VAL A 115 15.64 -17.67 0.87
N HIS A 116 16.12 -16.52 1.34
CA HIS A 116 16.48 -15.38 0.52
C HIS A 116 17.99 -15.35 0.30
N LEU A 117 18.37 -15.44 -0.97
CA LEU A 117 19.76 -15.36 -1.44
C LEU A 117 20.02 -14.09 -2.25
N ASP A 118 19.01 -13.26 -2.41
CA ASP A 118 18.98 -12.02 -3.19
C ASP A 118 19.28 -10.77 -2.37
N GLU A 119 19.59 -10.91 -1.09
CA GLU A 119 20.06 -9.83 -0.24
C GLU A 119 21.54 -9.97 0.10
N SER A 120 22.10 -8.95 0.78
CA SER A 120 23.54 -8.93 1.14
C SER A 120 23.97 -10.12 1.99
N THR A 121 23.08 -10.65 2.82
CA THR A 121 23.34 -11.80 3.68
C THR A 121 22.26 -12.86 3.50
N PRO A 122 22.60 -14.09 3.12
CA PRO A 122 21.67 -15.20 3.04
C PRO A 122 20.93 -15.44 4.36
N HIS A 123 19.62 -15.57 4.30
CA HIS A 123 18.81 -15.81 5.49
C HIS A 123 17.52 -16.57 5.16
N MET A 124 16.97 -17.23 6.17
CA MET A 124 15.72 -17.97 6.07
C MET A 124 14.65 -17.35 6.95
N HIS A 125 13.47 -17.16 6.39
CA HIS A 125 12.23 -16.88 7.11
C HIS A 125 11.50 -18.18 7.38
N PHE A 126 11.46 -18.61 8.62
CA PHE A 126 10.69 -19.78 9.04
C PHE A 126 9.41 -19.33 9.73
N ALA A 127 8.31 -19.30 8.98
CA ALA A 127 7.01 -18.86 9.44
C ALA A 127 6.17 -20.04 9.94
N PHE A 128 5.51 -19.90 11.10
CA PHE A 128 4.65 -20.93 11.67
C PHE A 128 3.47 -20.34 12.46
N VAL A 129 2.36 -21.10 12.53
CA VAL A 129 1.21 -20.75 13.37
C VAL A 129 1.50 -21.20 14.81
N PRO A 130 1.46 -20.30 15.82
CA PRO A 130 1.87 -20.63 17.18
C PRO A 130 0.78 -21.37 17.95
N ILE A 131 0.58 -22.64 17.62
CA ILE A 131 -0.37 -23.53 18.29
C ILE A 131 0.40 -24.39 19.28
N THR A 132 -0.01 -24.38 20.55
CA THR A 132 0.53 -25.17 21.64
C THR A 132 0.15 -26.65 21.50
N ASP A 133 0.84 -27.55 22.21
CA ASP A 133 0.58 -29.00 22.16
C ASP A 133 -0.85 -29.35 22.61
N ASP A 134 -1.43 -28.54 23.52
CA ASP A 134 -2.83 -28.66 23.98
C ASP A 134 -3.85 -27.98 23.03
N GLY A 135 -3.43 -27.59 21.82
CA GLY A 135 -4.29 -27.08 20.76
C GLY A 135 -4.80 -25.66 20.99
N ARG A 136 -4.04 -24.78 21.65
CA ARG A 136 -4.38 -23.34 21.82
C ARG A 136 -3.50 -22.47 20.92
N LEU A 137 -4.08 -21.46 20.28
CA LEU A 137 -3.31 -20.41 19.63
C LEU A 137 -2.71 -19.48 20.70
N CYS A 138 -1.44 -19.64 21.02
CA CYS A 138 -0.78 -18.88 22.07
C CYS A 138 0.73 -18.67 21.81
N ALA A 139 1.06 -17.61 21.06
CA ALA A 139 2.45 -17.25 20.82
C ALA A 139 3.26 -16.97 22.09
N LYS A 140 2.62 -16.49 23.16
CA LYS A 140 3.29 -16.18 24.43
C LYS A 140 3.78 -17.44 25.16
N ASP A 141 3.05 -18.55 25.06
CA ASP A 141 3.43 -19.82 25.71
C ASP A 141 4.59 -20.48 24.95
N ILE A 142 4.66 -20.30 23.63
CA ILE A 142 5.68 -20.91 22.77
C ILE A 142 6.94 -20.02 22.72
N ILE A 143 6.79 -18.72 22.55
CA ILE A 143 7.87 -17.75 22.41
C ILE A 143 7.89 -16.83 23.63
N ASN A 144 8.68 -17.19 24.60
CA ASN A 144 8.87 -16.47 25.87
C ASN A 144 10.31 -16.54 26.35
N GLN A 145 10.64 -15.83 27.41
CA GLN A 145 12.01 -15.75 27.92
C GLN A 145 12.62 -17.12 28.26
N LYS A 146 11.81 -18.08 28.76
CA LYS A 146 12.32 -19.42 29.12
C LYS A 146 12.71 -20.21 27.87
N THR A 147 11.93 -20.10 26.79
CA THR A 147 12.19 -20.81 25.54
C THR A 147 13.27 -20.11 24.68
N LEU A 148 13.39 -18.78 24.77
CA LEU A 148 14.36 -18.01 24.02
C LEU A 148 15.78 -18.10 24.62
N LYS A 149 15.90 -18.15 25.95
CA LYS A 149 17.20 -18.18 26.62
C LYS A 149 18.13 -19.32 26.14
N PRO A 150 17.69 -20.57 26.02
CA PRO A 150 18.52 -21.67 25.50
C PRO A 150 18.53 -21.77 23.96
N PHE A 151 17.69 -21.01 23.26
CA PHE A 151 17.41 -21.23 21.84
C PHE A 151 18.66 -21.13 20.96
N HIS A 152 19.43 -20.05 21.09
CA HIS A 152 20.61 -19.82 20.26
C HIS A 152 21.65 -20.93 20.47
N LYS A 153 21.94 -21.26 21.74
CA LYS A 153 22.86 -22.33 22.07
C LYS A 153 22.44 -23.66 21.48
N ASN A 154 21.15 -24.01 21.63
CA ASN A 154 20.62 -25.29 21.15
C ASN A 154 20.63 -25.37 19.61
N LEU A 155 20.30 -24.28 18.92
CA LEU A 155 20.38 -24.20 17.48
C LEU A 155 21.83 -24.33 16.98
N GLU A 156 22.76 -23.62 17.60
CA GLU A 156 24.18 -23.69 17.27
C GLU A 156 24.76 -25.09 17.50
N ASP A 157 24.44 -25.72 18.64
CA ASP A 157 24.86 -27.09 18.96
C ASP A 157 24.31 -28.09 17.92
N HIS A 158 23.02 -27.92 17.51
CA HIS A 158 22.41 -28.79 16.49
C HIS A 158 23.06 -28.62 15.12
N VAL A 159 23.28 -27.38 14.68
CA VAL A 159 23.92 -27.09 13.39
C VAL A 159 25.36 -27.60 13.37
N ALA A 160 26.13 -27.34 14.44
CA ALA A 160 27.50 -27.82 14.56
C ALA A 160 27.59 -29.37 14.46
N ALA A 161 26.75 -30.08 15.21
CA ALA A 161 26.69 -31.51 15.20
C ALA A 161 26.28 -32.08 13.83
N ALA A 162 25.24 -31.54 13.22
CA ALA A 162 24.70 -32.06 11.95
C ALA A 162 25.64 -31.78 10.76
N MET A 163 26.34 -30.65 10.77
CA MET A 163 27.23 -30.24 9.68
C MET A 163 28.71 -30.59 9.91
N GLY A 164 29.05 -31.21 11.05
CA GLY A 164 30.42 -31.51 11.41
C GLY A 164 31.31 -30.30 11.58
N LEU A 165 30.76 -29.19 12.14
CA LEU A 165 31.46 -27.93 12.34
C LEU A 165 31.89 -27.77 13.79
N ASP A 166 32.99 -26.98 14.00
CA ASP A 166 33.31 -26.51 15.34
C ASP A 166 32.29 -25.43 15.74
N ARG A 167 31.73 -25.55 16.92
CA ARG A 167 30.80 -24.55 17.47
C ARG A 167 31.41 -23.14 17.56
N ALA A 168 32.70 -23.03 17.84
CA ALA A 168 33.40 -21.76 17.87
C ALA A 168 33.31 -20.99 16.54
N GLY A 169 33.20 -21.70 15.42
CA GLY A 169 32.98 -21.11 14.09
C GLY A 169 31.58 -20.62 13.80
N LEU A 170 30.60 -20.91 14.67
CA LEU A 170 29.21 -20.46 14.51
C LEU A 170 28.86 -19.25 15.40
N THR A 171 29.69 -18.98 16.41
CA THR A 171 29.49 -17.86 17.33
C THR A 171 30.10 -16.60 16.75
N LEU A 172 29.35 -15.50 16.79
CA LEU A 172 29.89 -14.18 16.42
C LEU A 172 31.05 -13.82 17.36
N THR A 173 32.13 -13.33 16.80
CA THR A 173 33.19 -12.68 17.58
C THR A 173 32.64 -11.43 18.27
N ASP A 174 33.32 -10.92 19.29
CA ASP A 174 32.88 -9.73 20.01
C ASP A 174 32.90 -8.50 19.08
N ASP A 175 33.85 -8.40 18.16
CA ASP A 175 33.88 -7.35 17.11
C ASP A 175 32.69 -7.43 16.18
N GLU A 176 32.28 -8.64 15.73
CA GLU A 176 31.08 -8.84 14.91
C GLU A 176 29.81 -8.53 15.68
N ARG A 177 29.80 -8.71 17.02
CA ARG A 177 28.67 -8.33 17.89
C ARG A 177 28.56 -6.83 18.02
N GLU A 178 29.67 -6.10 18.19
CA GLU A 178 29.71 -4.64 18.26
C GLU A 178 29.30 -4.01 16.93
N GLU A 179 29.81 -4.51 15.79
CA GLU A 179 29.40 -4.06 14.46
C GLU A 179 27.91 -4.26 14.22
N ARG A 180 27.36 -5.39 14.67
CA ARG A 180 25.93 -5.67 14.59
C ARG A 180 25.11 -4.86 15.59
N ALA A 181 25.62 -4.54 16.77
CA ALA A 181 24.94 -3.67 17.73
C ALA A 181 24.75 -2.27 17.15
N GLY A 182 25.74 -1.74 16.43
CA GLY A 182 25.61 -0.50 15.66
C GLY A 182 24.55 -0.59 14.54
N LYS A 183 24.48 -1.74 13.85
CA LYS A 183 23.44 -2.02 12.84
C LYS A 183 22.04 -2.26 13.46
N TYR A 184 21.97 -2.65 14.74
CA TYR A 184 20.68 -2.86 15.43
C TYR A 184 19.95 -1.54 15.76
N VAL A 185 20.66 -0.44 15.92
CA VAL A 185 20.05 0.91 16.00
C VAL A 185 19.41 1.24 14.65
N GLY A 186 20.11 0.99 13.53
CA GLY A 186 19.55 1.12 12.19
C GLY A 186 18.37 0.17 11.90
N LEU A 187 18.35 -1.03 12.50
CA LEU A 187 17.20 -1.95 12.35
C LEU A 187 15.95 -1.44 13.07
N ARG A 188 16.10 -0.78 14.21
CA ARG A 188 14.96 -0.18 14.91
C ARG A 188 14.38 0.99 14.10
N GLU A 189 15.25 1.87 13.61
CA GLU A 189 14.86 2.94 12.69
C GLU A 189 14.24 2.40 11.39
N PHE A 190 14.80 1.32 10.85
CA PHE A 190 14.24 0.61 9.70
C PHE A 190 12.86 0.00 10.00
N MET A 191 12.66 -0.64 11.16
CA MET A 191 11.35 -1.18 11.55
C MET A 191 10.33 -0.08 11.81
N ASP A 192 10.74 1.04 12.41
CA ASP A 192 9.89 2.21 12.60
C ASP A 192 9.52 2.84 11.23
N ALA A 193 10.46 2.92 10.30
CA ALA A 193 10.22 3.35 8.93
C ALA A 193 9.29 2.38 8.16
N CYS A 194 9.44 1.06 8.35
CA CYS A 194 8.53 0.06 7.79
C CYS A 194 7.12 0.19 8.37
N ALA A 195 6.99 0.41 9.68
CA ALA A 195 5.68 0.63 10.32
C ALA A 195 5.02 1.92 9.80
N ALA A 196 5.78 3.01 9.68
CA ALA A 196 5.29 4.27 9.11
C ALA A 196 4.88 4.11 7.63
N ARG A 197 5.64 3.35 6.85
CA ARG A 197 5.29 3.01 5.46
C ARG A 197 4.00 2.21 5.38
N ASP A 198 3.84 1.18 6.22
CA ASP A 198 2.65 0.31 6.22
C ASP A 198 1.40 1.10 6.63
N GLU A 199 1.54 2.05 7.56
CA GLU A 199 0.49 3.00 7.92
C GLU A 199 0.17 3.95 6.75
N ALA A 200 1.17 4.50 6.08
CA ALA A 200 0.99 5.34 4.90
C ALA A 200 0.33 4.58 3.74
N MET A 201 0.69 3.32 3.52
CA MET A 201 0.03 2.46 2.53
C MET A 201 -1.43 2.19 2.87
N ALA A 202 -1.77 1.95 4.13
CA ALA A 202 -3.16 1.79 4.58
C ALA A 202 -3.98 3.07 4.38
N GLN A 203 -3.38 4.23 4.67
CA GLN A 203 -3.99 5.54 4.42
C GLN A 203 -4.18 5.78 2.91
N ALA A 204 -3.19 5.43 2.08
CA ALA A 204 -3.29 5.55 0.62
C ALA A 204 -4.39 4.66 0.04
N GLN A 205 -4.53 3.42 0.52
CA GLN A 205 -5.63 2.53 0.11
C GLN A 205 -7.00 3.09 0.49
N THR A 206 -7.12 3.68 1.69
CA THR A 206 -8.35 4.33 2.13
C THR A 206 -8.67 5.56 1.27
N ALA A 207 -7.66 6.36 0.93
CA ALA A 207 -7.81 7.51 0.05
C ALA A 207 -8.22 7.08 -1.38
N GLN A 208 -7.63 6.03 -1.92
CA GLN A 208 -8.02 5.47 -3.24
C GLN A 208 -9.47 4.98 -3.25
N ALA A 209 -9.92 4.29 -2.20
CA ALA A 209 -11.32 3.87 -2.08
C ALA A 209 -12.26 5.08 -2.05
N ARG A 210 -11.85 6.17 -1.38
CA ARG A 210 -12.62 7.42 -1.34
C ARG A 210 -12.68 8.13 -2.69
N VAL A 211 -11.56 8.12 -3.43
CA VAL A 211 -11.53 8.66 -4.81
C VAL A 211 -12.51 7.89 -5.70
N ALA A 212 -12.48 6.56 -5.67
CA ALA A 212 -13.40 5.75 -6.46
C ALA A 212 -14.89 5.99 -6.10
N GLU A 213 -15.20 6.21 -4.81
CA GLU A 213 -16.56 6.59 -4.38
C GLU A 213 -16.96 7.96 -4.94
N LEU A 214 -16.06 8.95 -4.89
CA LEU A 214 -16.30 10.29 -5.42
C LEU A 214 -16.48 10.29 -6.94
N GLU A 215 -15.70 9.50 -7.67
CA GLU A 215 -15.83 9.32 -9.12
C GLU A 215 -17.24 8.83 -9.49
N GLN A 216 -17.78 7.85 -8.75
CA GLN A 216 -19.16 7.39 -8.96
C GLN A 216 -20.21 8.49 -8.70
N VAL A 217 -19.98 9.32 -7.69
CA VAL A 217 -20.86 10.46 -7.40
C VAL A 217 -20.80 11.50 -8.53
N VAL A 218 -19.61 11.82 -9.00
CA VAL A 218 -19.40 12.76 -10.13
C VAL A 218 -20.11 12.24 -11.39
N GLU A 219 -19.90 10.99 -11.76
CA GLU A 219 -20.58 10.36 -12.91
C GLU A 219 -22.12 10.41 -12.76
N GLY A 220 -22.62 10.20 -11.54
CA GLY A 220 -24.05 10.33 -11.23
C GLY A 220 -24.59 11.75 -11.42
N LEU A 221 -23.82 12.76 -11.03
CA LEU A 221 -24.14 14.18 -11.19
C LEU A 221 -24.10 14.60 -12.66
N GLU A 222 -23.09 14.16 -13.41
CA GLU A 222 -22.97 14.43 -14.86
C GLU A 222 -24.16 13.87 -15.64
N ARG A 223 -24.59 12.65 -15.34
CA ARG A 223 -25.80 12.05 -15.94
C ARG A 223 -27.06 12.87 -15.64
N ARG A 224 -27.20 13.41 -14.40
CA ARG A 224 -28.34 14.26 -14.02
C ARG A 224 -28.26 15.64 -14.70
N ALA A 225 -27.07 16.20 -14.81
CA ALA A 225 -26.85 17.46 -15.53
C ALA A 225 -27.24 17.32 -16.99
N GLY A 226 -26.80 16.30 -17.71
CA GLY A 226 -27.17 16.03 -19.10
C GLY A 226 -28.68 15.81 -19.30
N ALA A 227 -29.35 15.14 -18.34
CA ALA A 227 -30.80 14.98 -18.37
C ALA A 227 -31.54 16.34 -18.21
N LEU A 228 -31.05 17.21 -17.32
CA LEU A 228 -31.61 18.56 -17.13
C LEU A 228 -31.39 19.43 -18.37
N GLU A 229 -30.21 19.38 -18.99
CA GLU A 229 -29.91 20.10 -20.24
C GLU A 229 -30.89 19.66 -21.36
N THR A 230 -31.13 18.36 -21.48
CA THR A 230 -32.11 17.83 -22.45
C THR A 230 -33.55 18.34 -22.19
N LEU A 231 -33.93 18.45 -20.92
CA LEU A 231 -35.25 19.00 -20.54
C LEU A 231 -35.33 20.50 -20.83
N VAL A 232 -34.29 21.24 -20.54
CA VAL A 232 -34.22 22.69 -20.84
C VAL A 232 -34.27 22.94 -22.34
N ALA A 233 -33.55 22.16 -23.15
CA ALA A 233 -33.59 22.25 -24.60
C ALA A 233 -35.01 21.98 -25.16
N LYS A 234 -35.71 20.94 -24.66
CA LYS A 234 -37.09 20.64 -25.03
C LYS A 234 -38.06 21.74 -24.62
N ALA A 235 -37.88 22.34 -23.44
CA ALA A 235 -38.71 23.46 -23.00
C ALA A 235 -38.50 24.71 -23.88
N ALA A 236 -37.23 24.97 -24.26
CA ALA A 236 -36.92 26.07 -25.19
C ALA A 236 -37.56 25.87 -26.58
N ASP A 237 -37.45 24.65 -27.15
CA ASP A 237 -38.11 24.33 -28.42
C ASP A 237 -39.63 24.48 -28.37
N LEU A 238 -40.27 24.04 -27.27
CA LEU A 238 -41.71 24.24 -27.07
C LEU A 238 -42.09 25.71 -26.94
N LEU A 239 -41.26 26.48 -26.23
CA LEU A 239 -41.50 27.94 -26.09
C LEU A 239 -41.38 28.66 -27.43
N ASP A 240 -40.37 28.31 -28.24
CA ASP A 240 -40.14 28.86 -29.57
C ASP A 240 -41.32 28.57 -30.51
N ARG A 241 -41.80 27.33 -30.51
CA ARG A 241 -43.01 26.95 -31.27
C ARG A 241 -44.28 27.68 -30.83
N LEU A 242 -44.43 27.88 -29.52
CA LEU A 242 -45.57 28.64 -28.99
C LEU A 242 -45.51 30.11 -29.45
N LEU A 243 -44.30 30.73 -29.36
CA LEU A 243 -44.10 32.10 -29.79
C LEU A 243 -44.36 32.30 -31.29
N SER A 244 -43.82 31.37 -32.14
CA SER A 244 -44.05 31.37 -33.58
C SER A 244 -45.55 31.24 -33.88
N ALA A 245 -46.26 30.34 -33.19
CA ALA A 245 -47.70 30.17 -33.36
C ALA A 245 -48.51 31.41 -32.94
N PHE A 246 -47.99 32.18 -31.95
CA PHE A 246 -48.61 33.46 -31.56
C PHE A 246 -48.33 34.55 -32.58
N GLU A 247 -47.11 34.64 -33.12
CA GLU A 247 -46.73 35.64 -34.14
C GLU A 247 -47.55 35.50 -35.43
N ASP A 248 -47.84 34.24 -35.87
CA ASP A 248 -48.63 33.90 -37.06
C ASP A 248 -50.15 34.03 -36.83
N SER A 249 -50.57 34.20 -35.57
CA SER A 249 -51.99 34.15 -35.26
C SER A 249 -52.69 35.50 -35.43
N ARG A 250 -53.86 35.50 -36.04
CA ARG A 250 -54.75 36.66 -36.04
C ARG A 250 -55.11 37.19 -34.65
N VAL A 251 -54.81 36.40 -33.61
CA VAL A 251 -55.02 36.73 -32.21
C VAL A 251 -54.07 37.87 -31.78
N MET A 252 -52.81 37.81 -32.17
CA MET A 252 -51.83 38.88 -31.86
C MET A 252 -52.17 40.17 -32.58
N GLN A 253 -52.64 40.10 -33.81
CA GLN A 253 -53.13 41.29 -34.55
C GLN A 253 -54.38 41.94 -33.89
N VAL A 254 -55.24 41.11 -33.33
CA VAL A 254 -56.43 41.58 -32.58
C VAL A 254 -56.01 42.14 -31.21
N LEU A 255 -55.12 41.48 -30.49
CA LEU A 255 -54.63 41.90 -29.18
C LEU A 255 -53.85 43.24 -29.26
N ASP A 256 -53.02 43.43 -30.29
CA ASP A 256 -52.26 44.64 -30.49
C ASP A 256 -53.19 45.85 -30.83
N ARG A 257 -54.36 45.54 -31.39
CA ARG A 257 -55.44 46.53 -31.69
C ARG A 257 -56.17 47.04 -30.44
N PHE A 258 -56.27 46.19 -29.39
CA PHE A 258 -56.93 46.53 -28.13
C PHE A 258 -55.95 46.94 -27.01
N ALA A 259 -54.69 46.53 -27.13
CA ALA A 259 -53.61 46.85 -26.18
C ALA A 259 -52.31 47.11 -26.94
N PRO A 260 -52.12 48.30 -27.53
CA PRO A 260 -50.92 48.64 -28.30
C PRO A 260 -49.64 48.42 -27.50
N GLY A 261 -48.68 47.74 -28.15
CA GLY A 261 -47.36 47.42 -27.54
C GLY A 261 -47.32 46.10 -26.78
N ILE A 262 -48.37 45.28 -26.79
CA ILE A 262 -48.36 43.98 -26.15
C ILE A 262 -47.43 42.98 -26.88
N ALA A 263 -47.36 43.05 -28.19
CA ALA A 263 -46.47 42.27 -29.03
C ALA A 263 -45.00 42.56 -28.72
N GLY A 264 -44.65 43.85 -28.55
CA GLY A 264 -43.28 44.26 -28.13
C GLY A 264 -42.91 43.68 -26.75
N ARG A 265 -43.81 43.75 -25.78
CA ARG A 265 -43.56 43.24 -24.42
C ARG A 265 -43.40 41.73 -24.38
N VAL A 266 -44.18 41.00 -25.25
CA VAL A 266 -44.03 39.54 -25.38
C VAL A 266 -42.67 39.19 -26.02
N ALA A 267 -42.26 39.94 -27.06
CA ALA A 267 -40.96 39.77 -27.68
C ALA A 267 -39.81 40.08 -26.72
N ASP A 268 -39.93 41.13 -25.91
CA ASP A 268 -38.93 41.49 -24.90
C ASP A 268 -38.83 40.41 -23.81
N LEU A 269 -39.94 39.87 -23.34
CA LEU A 269 -40.01 38.78 -22.38
C LEU A 269 -39.39 37.49 -22.94
N ALA A 270 -39.66 37.19 -24.22
CA ALA A 270 -39.06 36.04 -24.91
C ALA A 270 -37.55 36.17 -25.05
N ALA A 271 -37.07 37.36 -25.40
CA ALA A 271 -35.62 37.65 -25.47
C ALA A 271 -34.97 37.57 -24.09
N GLU A 272 -35.64 37.98 -23.02
CA GLU A 272 -35.14 37.88 -21.63
C GLU A 272 -35.09 36.40 -21.18
N LEU A 273 -36.14 35.61 -21.47
CA LEU A 273 -36.12 34.16 -21.19
C LEU A 273 -35.04 33.44 -21.99
N GLY A 274 -34.83 33.75 -23.26
CA GLY A 274 -33.80 33.23 -24.11
C GLY A 274 -32.40 33.46 -23.52
N ARG A 275 -32.16 34.65 -22.92
CA ARG A 275 -30.89 34.94 -22.22
C ARG A 275 -30.71 34.09 -20.94
N HIS A 276 -31.77 33.74 -20.25
CA HIS A 276 -31.74 32.91 -19.05
C HIS A 276 -31.64 31.39 -19.35
N LEU A 277 -32.02 30.99 -20.56
CA LEU A 277 -31.94 29.62 -21.06
C LEU A 277 -30.60 29.34 -21.79
N GLU A 278 -29.63 30.22 -21.69
CA GLU A 278 -28.28 29.96 -22.20
C GLU A 278 -27.75 28.63 -21.62
N THR A 279 -27.30 27.76 -22.50
CA THR A 279 -26.80 26.45 -22.06
C THR A 279 -25.61 26.63 -21.10
N PRO A 280 -25.42 25.72 -20.13
CA PRO A 280 -24.24 25.75 -19.23
C PRO A 280 -22.92 25.82 -19.99
N GLU A 281 -22.82 25.20 -21.16
CA GLU A 281 -21.65 25.24 -22.04
C GLU A 281 -21.39 26.64 -22.60
N ALA A 282 -22.43 27.33 -23.08
CA ALA A 282 -22.30 28.71 -23.57
C ALA A 282 -21.93 29.68 -22.44
N ARG A 283 -22.45 29.45 -21.23
CA ARG A 283 -22.09 30.19 -20.03
C ARG A 283 -20.64 29.94 -19.62
N LEU A 284 -20.22 28.65 -19.59
CA LEU A 284 -18.86 28.25 -19.28
C LEU A 284 -17.85 28.79 -20.31
N ALA A 285 -18.18 28.69 -21.60
CA ALA A 285 -17.31 29.24 -22.67
C ALA A 285 -17.12 30.75 -22.53
N ARG A 286 -18.15 31.48 -22.16
CA ARG A 286 -18.09 32.92 -21.90
C ARG A 286 -17.25 33.24 -20.65
N ASP A 287 -17.44 32.50 -19.57
CA ASP A 287 -16.69 32.65 -18.34
C ASP A 287 -15.21 32.31 -18.52
N LEU A 288 -14.90 31.25 -19.29
CA LEU A 288 -13.51 30.91 -19.69
C LEU A 288 -12.89 32.00 -20.56
N ALA A 289 -13.58 32.52 -21.56
CA ALA A 289 -13.09 33.62 -22.37
C ALA A 289 -12.81 34.90 -21.53
N ARG A 290 -13.61 35.11 -20.47
CA ARG A 290 -13.39 36.23 -19.54
C ARG A 290 -12.18 36.01 -18.64
N VAL A 291 -11.93 34.79 -18.22
CA VAL A 291 -10.72 34.39 -17.46
C VAL A 291 -9.48 34.55 -18.33
N GLU A 292 -9.52 34.12 -19.59
CA GLU A 292 -8.42 34.28 -20.55
C GLU A 292 -8.12 35.76 -20.82
N GLN A 293 -9.15 36.64 -20.94
CA GLN A 293 -8.95 38.07 -21.08
C GLN A 293 -8.30 38.72 -19.84
N VAL A 294 -8.63 38.24 -18.64
CA VAL A 294 -8.03 38.75 -17.38
C VAL A 294 -6.60 38.19 -17.24
N ALA A 295 -6.35 36.93 -17.61
CA ALA A 295 -5.02 36.32 -17.60
C ALA A 295 -4.08 36.94 -18.66
N GLY A 296 -4.62 37.33 -19.83
CA GLY A 296 -3.86 38.00 -20.89
C GLY A 296 -3.54 39.48 -20.60
N ALA A 297 -4.26 40.11 -19.70
CA ALA A 297 -3.98 41.50 -19.29
C ALA A 297 -2.94 41.63 -18.17
N GLY A 298 -2.48 40.48 -17.58
CA GLY A 298 -1.48 40.44 -16.51
C GLY A 298 -0.05 40.09 -16.97
N GLY A 299 0.24 40.10 -18.24
CA GLY A 299 1.57 39.79 -18.78
C GLY A 299 2.48 40.99 -18.79
N ASP A 300 3.08 41.36 -17.67
CA ASP A 300 4.46 41.87 -17.55
C ASP A 300 4.82 42.04 -16.05
N ALA A 301 5.20 41.00 -15.40
CA ALA A 301 6.04 41.01 -14.20
C ALA A 301 6.88 39.76 -14.17
N GLY A 302 8.01 39.81 -14.90
CA GLY A 302 9.06 38.81 -14.85
C GLY A 302 9.62 38.73 -13.43
N GLY A 303 9.29 37.63 -12.72
CA GLY A 303 9.91 37.20 -11.48
C GLY A 303 10.59 35.86 -11.74
N GLU A 304 11.88 35.91 -12.01
CA GLU A 304 12.79 34.80 -12.16
C GLU A 304 12.90 34.06 -10.81
N TRP A 305 12.31 32.87 -10.69
CA TRP A 305 12.54 31.97 -9.57
C TRP A 305 13.84 31.22 -9.80
N VAL A 306 14.95 31.78 -9.31
CA VAL A 306 16.24 31.09 -9.20
C VAL A 306 16.21 30.26 -7.92
N SER A 307 16.13 28.95 -8.06
CA SER A 307 16.38 28.01 -6.98
C SER A 307 17.88 27.89 -6.76
N GLU A 308 18.43 28.53 -5.73
CA GLU A 308 19.78 28.23 -5.26
C GLU A 308 19.76 26.95 -4.42
N PRO A 309 20.69 26.00 -4.64
CA PRO A 309 20.87 24.86 -3.76
C PRO A 309 21.65 25.30 -2.49
N GLU A 310 21.05 25.03 -1.35
CA GLU A 310 21.65 25.24 -0.03
C GLU A 310 22.99 24.47 0.10
N LYS A 311 24.10 25.19 0.20
CA LYS A 311 25.41 24.63 0.50
C LYS A 311 25.45 24.16 1.95
N ILE A 312 25.55 22.85 2.12
CA ILE A 312 25.92 22.22 3.40
C ILE A 312 27.31 22.76 3.79
N ARG A 313 27.38 23.51 4.88
CA ARG A 313 28.64 23.95 5.49
C ARG A 313 29.29 22.76 6.19
N GLU A 314 30.39 22.29 5.65
CA GLU A 314 31.39 21.49 6.37
C GLU A 314 32.04 22.32 7.48
N GLY A 315 32.24 21.67 8.63
CA GLY A 315 33.37 21.95 9.48
C GLY A 315 33.05 22.75 10.71
N GLN A 316 33.17 22.12 11.84
CA GLN A 316 34.17 22.46 12.85
C GLN A 316 34.12 21.47 14.02
N THR A 317 35.13 20.62 14.09
CA THR A 317 35.52 19.85 15.26
C THR A 317 35.83 20.79 16.44
N PRO A 318 35.33 20.54 17.67
CA PRO A 318 35.87 21.20 18.84
C PRO A 318 37.09 20.41 19.37
N GLN A 319 38.23 21.08 19.41
CA GLN A 319 39.39 20.64 20.16
C GLN A 319 39.13 20.70 21.67
N SER A 320 39.68 19.70 22.32
CA SER A 320 39.88 19.49 23.75
C SER A 320 40.07 20.72 24.62
N ARG A 321 39.39 20.72 25.76
CA ARG A 321 40.02 20.97 27.09
C ARG A 321 39.27 20.18 28.14
#